data_802c31963508583fa0619370d78d75c3
#
_entry.id   802c31963508583fa0619370d78d75c3
#
_cell.length_a   1.000
_cell.length_b   1.000
_cell.length_c   1.000
_cell.angle_alpha   90.00
_cell.angle_beta   90.00
_cell.angle_gamma   90.00
#
_symmetry.space_group_name_H-M   'P 1'
#
loop_
_entity.id
_entity.type
_entity.pdbx_description
1 polymer ?
#
loop_
_entity_poly.entity_id
_entity_poly.type
_entity_poly.pdbx_seq_one_letter_code
_entity_poly.pdbx_strand_id
1 'polypeptide(L)'
;MRNSLVDNIFYSTNDCNLELFSLNKRKTHKALLISYGAYEFFLNNIALFKKVIAHNTKNVFIFSQTKENSQINISDHQTWKFFNKTIDVNLNIINLIKNFEFTNTEDKIIENDHKIEIVLNFIKDITQNIKIIPIILGKLKNQTLREFCTFLNPLITKEENSFIFLSHFISHSTHLNKSIQLSTTLKELLSTPNLNSSTLLEYYNARKIFPENINAIIIIHKLFHKFEFINQQIINNDNEYSIIENILIN
;
A
#
# COMPACT_ATOMS: atom_id res chain seq x y z
N MET A 1 -5.45 -21.57 3.22
CA MET A 1 -4.24 -20.94 3.81
C MET A 1 -3.28 -20.68 2.69
N ARG A 2 -2.85 -19.44 2.52
CA ARG A 2 -1.79 -19.10 1.56
C ARG A 2 -0.43 -19.43 2.18
N ASN A 3 0.40 -20.16 1.44
CA ASN A 3 1.78 -20.41 1.85
C ASN A 3 2.66 -19.19 1.56
N SER A 4 3.75 -19.05 2.30
CA SER A 4 4.70 -17.96 2.08
C SER A 4 5.40 -18.10 0.73
N LEU A 5 5.59 -16.97 0.02
CA LEU A 5 6.38 -16.88 -1.21
C LEU A 5 7.81 -16.42 -0.95
N VAL A 6 8.05 -15.73 0.18
CA VAL A 6 9.33 -15.08 0.48
C VAL A 6 10.23 -15.91 1.39
N ASP A 7 9.73 -17.04 1.92
CA ASP A 7 10.55 -17.95 2.72
C ASP A 7 11.79 -18.38 1.91
N ASN A 8 12.94 -17.98 2.40
CA ASN A 8 14.27 -18.33 1.87
C ASN A 8 14.72 -17.65 0.55
N ILE A 9 13.90 -16.84 -0.13
CA ILE A 9 14.30 -16.18 -1.37
C ILE A 9 14.86 -14.78 -1.12
N PHE A 10 14.23 -14.02 -0.21
CA PHE A 10 14.56 -12.61 0.01
C PHE A 10 15.11 -12.30 1.41
N TYR A 11 14.96 -13.21 2.40
CA TYR A 11 15.35 -12.97 3.79
C TYR A 11 15.95 -14.21 4.41
N SER A 12 17.03 -14.03 5.21
CA SER A 12 17.46 -15.07 6.12
C SER A 12 16.52 -15.11 7.34
N THR A 13 16.38 -16.28 7.96
CA THR A 13 15.58 -16.44 9.19
C THR A 13 16.07 -15.55 10.35
N ASN A 14 17.33 -15.10 10.31
CA ASN A 14 17.93 -14.21 11.30
C ASN A 14 17.49 -12.75 11.11
N ASP A 15 17.11 -12.33 9.89
CA ASP A 15 16.70 -10.96 9.59
C ASP A 15 15.27 -10.66 10.08
N CYS A 16 14.53 -11.69 10.51
CA CYS A 16 13.13 -11.57 10.87
C CYS A 16 12.87 -11.42 12.38
N ASN A 17 13.91 -11.42 13.20
CA ASN A 17 13.80 -11.19 14.64
C ASN A 17 13.85 -9.69 14.95
N LEU A 18 12.76 -9.00 14.66
CA LEU A 18 12.56 -7.65 15.17
C LEU A 18 12.27 -7.74 16.67
N GLU A 19 13.05 -7.02 17.47
CA GLU A 19 12.72 -6.79 18.87
C GLU A 19 11.29 -6.24 18.96
N LEU A 20 10.50 -6.77 19.90
CA LEU A 20 9.13 -6.34 20.16
C LEU A 20 9.10 -4.83 20.47
N PHE A 21 8.78 -4.04 19.49
CA PHE A 21 8.65 -2.61 19.66
C PHE A 21 7.31 -2.27 20.34
N SER A 22 7.36 -1.42 21.36
CA SER A 22 6.14 -0.94 22.01
C SER A 22 5.29 -0.11 21.04
N LEU A 23 4.00 -0.46 20.94
CA LEU A 23 3.03 0.32 20.18
C LEU A 23 2.63 1.60 20.91
N ASN A 24 2.32 2.62 20.14
CA ASN A 24 1.64 3.80 20.65
C ASN A 24 0.19 3.46 21.08
N LYS A 25 -0.31 4.10 22.15
CA LYS A 25 -1.70 3.93 22.59
C LYS A 25 -2.69 4.33 21.49
N ARG A 26 -2.37 5.39 20.74
CA ARG A 26 -3.18 5.89 19.62
C ARG A 26 -2.30 6.13 18.41
N LYS A 27 -2.86 5.87 17.23
CA LYS A 27 -2.23 6.24 15.96
C LYS A 27 -2.32 7.75 15.74
N THR A 28 -1.30 8.29 15.10
CA THR A 28 -1.25 9.71 14.74
C THR A 28 -1.71 9.96 13.31
N HIS A 29 -1.71 8.92 12.47
CA HIS A 29 -2.08 8.99 11.06
C HIS A 29 -2.98 7.81 10.67
N LYS A 30 -3.77 7.99 9.62
CA LYS A 30 -4.77 7.03 9.17
C LYS A 30 -4.21 6.05 8.15
N ALA A 31 -3.33 6.54 7.30
CA ALA A 31 -2.76 5.73 6.23
C ALA A 31 -1.27 6.03 6.02
N LEU A 32 -0.61 5.11 5.34
CA LEU A 32 0.79 5.20 4.93
C LEU A 32 0.90 4.78 3.46
N LEU A 33 1.46 5.64 2.63
CA LEU A 33 2.03 5.21 1.36
C LEU A 33 3.50 4.89 1.61
N ILE A 34 3.92 3.69 1.27
CA ILE A 34 5.29 3.24 1.43
C ILE A 34 5.74 2.47 0.18
N SER A 35 6.96 2.71 -0.25
CA SER A 35 7.58 1.92 -1.29
C SER A 35 7.93 0.53 -0.75
N TYR A 36 7.85 -0.45 -1.62
CA TYR A 36 8.38 -1.79 -1.34
C TYR A 36 9.78 -1.93 -1.93
N GLY A 37 10.60 -2.77 -1.32
CA GLY A 37 12.00 -2.95 -1.73
C GLY A 37 12.69 -3.96 -0.85
N ALA A 38 14.03 -3.87 -0.74
CA ALA A 38 14.79 -4.73 0.14
C ALA A 38 14.34 -4.59 1.60
N TYR A 39 14.48 -5.65 2.37
CA TYR A 39 14.08 -5.70 3.78
C TYR A 39 14.68 -4.57 4.62
N GLU A 40 15.93 -4.22 4.40
CA GLU A 40 16.62 -3.11 5.08
C GLU A 40 15.89 -1.77 4.91
N PHE A 41 15.27 -1.55 3.75
CA PHE A 41 14.47 -0.36 3.53
C PHE A 41 13.28 -0.28 4.49
N PHE A 42 12.59 -1.40 4.72
CA PHE A 42 11.49 -1.45 5.67
C PHE A 42 11.96 -1.28 7.11
N LEU A 43 13.09 -1.86 7.52
CA LEU A 43 13.64 -1.69 8.86
C LEU A 43 13.84 -0.20 9.19
N ASN A 44 14.39 0.56 8.26
CA ASN A 44 14.60 2.00 8.42
C ASN A 44 13.28 2.80 8.54
N ASN A 45 12.17 2.21 8.11
CA ASN A 45 10.85 2.86 8.08
C ASN A 45 9.85 2.29 9.10
N ILE A 46 10.27 1.39 9.97
CA ILE A 46 9.38 0.74 10.96
C ILE A 46 8.66 1.75 11.86
N ALA A 47 9.28 2.88 12.15
CA ALA A 47 8.68 3.96 12.94
C ALA A 47 7.43 4.55 12.26
N LEU A 48 7.32 4.49 10.92
CA LEU A 48 6.16 4.96 10.17
C LEU A 48 4.95 4.05 10.38
N PHE A 49 5.17 2.73 10.43
CA PHE A 49 4.09 1.79 10.73
C PHE A 49 3.48 2.05 12.11
N LYS A 50 4.29 2.41 13.12
CA LYS A 50 3.81 2.76 14.46
C LYS A 50 2.97 4.04 14.51
N LYS A 51 3.12 4.92 13.54
CA LYS A 51 2.27 6.11 13.43
C LYS A 51 0.88 5.77 12.90
N VAL A 52 0.75 4.69 12.14
CA VAL A 52 -0.49 4.25 11.47
C VAL A 52 -1.15 3.07 12.19
N ILE A 53 -0.37 2.19 12.79
CA ILE A 53 -0.85 1.03 13.54
C ILE A 53 -0.64 1.29 15.03
N ALA A 54 -1.71 1.14 15.81
CA ALA A 54 -1.72 1.33 17.25
C ALA A 54 -2.47 0.19 17.96
N HIS A 55 -2.52 0.19 19.29
CA HIS A 55 -3.18 -0.85 20.07
C HIS A 55 -4.66 -1.05 19.75
N ASN A 56 -5.35 0.00 19.32
CA ASN A 56 -6.76 -0.07 18.93
C ASN A 56 -7.00 -0.49 17.48
N THR A 57 -5.96 -0.71 16.69
CA THR A 57 -6.09 -1.17 15.31
C THR A 57 -6.52 -2.62 15.27
N LYS A 58 -7.63 -2.91 14.61
CA LYS A 58 -8.15 -4.25 14.39
C LYS A 58 -8.00 -4.73 12.95
N ASN A 59 -8.04 -3.79 12.00
CA ASN A 59 -7.99 -4.09 10.58
C ASN A 59 -6.91 -3.28 9.88
N VAL A 60 -6.13 -3.94 9.04
CA VAL A 60 -5.14 -3.28 8.17
C VAL A 60 -5.46 -3.61 6.72
N PHE A 61 -5.89 -2.60 5.98
CA PHE A 61 -6.05 -2.66 4.54
C PHE A 61 -4.69 -2.50 3.88
N ILE A 62 -4.30 -3.45 3.05
CA ILE A 62 -3.02 -3.43 2.35
C ILE A 62 -3.27 -3.42 0.86
N PHE A 63 -2.92 -2.32 0.21
CA PHE A 63 -3.09 -2.13 -1.23
C PHE A 63 -1.77 -2.36 -1.95
N SER A 64 -1.78 -3.29 -2.88
CA SER A 64 -0.73 -3.52 -3.86
C SER A 64 -1.27 -3.30 -5.27
N GLN A 65 -0.50 -3.64 -6.29
CA GLN A 65 -0.92 -3.50 -7.69
C GLN A 65 -0.47 -4.68 -8.56
N THR A 66 -1.26 -4.88 -9.62
CA THR A 66 -0.89 -5.74 -10.75
C THR A 66 -1.11 -5.03 -12.08
N LYS A 67 -0.40 -5.49 -13.11
CA LYS A 67 -0.63 -5.07 -14.50
C LYS A 67 -1.42 -6.11 -15.30
N GLU A 68 -1.76 -7.24 -14.69
CA GLU A 68 -2.31 -8.41 -15.37
C GLU A 68 -3.77 -8.21 -15.78
N ASN A 69 -4.54 -7.41 -15.03
CA ASN A 69 -5.96 -7.19 -15.31
C ASN A 69 -6.43 -5.77 -14.98
N SER A 70 -7.75 -5.55 -15.08
CA SER A 70 -8.41 -4.27 -14.79
C SER A 70 -9.44 -4.39 -13.66
N GLN A 71 -9.17 -5.27 -12.69
CA GLN A 71 -10.09 -5.61 -11.60
C GLN A 71 -9.45 -5.33 -10.23
N ILE A 72 -10.28 -5.37 -9.20
CA ILE A 72 -9.84 -5.43 -7.81
C ILE A 72 -9.68 -6.89 -7.45
N ASN A 73 -8.46 -7.31 -7.14
CA ASN A 73 -8.16 -8.69 -6.84
C ASN A 73 -8.10 -8.90 -5.33
N ILE A 74 -8.84 -9.87 -4.85
CA ILE A 74 -8.92 -10.31 -3.46
C ILE A 74 -8.90 -11.83 -3.41
N SER A 75 -8.68 -12.40 -2.23
CA SER A 75 -8.62 -13.84 -2.03
C SER A 75 -9.56 -14.29 -0.93
N ASP A 76 -10.01 -15.54 -1.02
CA ASP A 76 -10.80 -16.24 0.00
C ASP A 76 -9.95 -16.89 1.08
N HIS A 77 -8.65 -16.74 1.05
CA HIS A 77 -7.80 -17.29 2.08
C HIS A 77 -8.13 -16.72 3.46
N GLN A 78 -8.41 -17.60 4.41
CA GLN A 78 -8.74 -17.22 5.79
C GLN A 78 -7.50 -16.71 6.54
N THR A 79 -6.34 -17.24 6.20
CA THR A 79 -5.06 -16.90 6.84
C THR A 79 -3.95 -16.83 5.81
N TRP A 80 -2.99 -15.93 6.07
CA TRP A 80 -1.71 -15.88 5.36
C TRP A 80 -0.62 -16.40 6.28
N LYS A 81 0.16 -17.34 5.75
CA LYS A 81 1.36 -17.86 6.41
C LYS A 81 2.59 -17.21 5.77
N PHE A 82 3.48 -16.71 6.61
CA PHE A 82 4.78 -16.21 6.20
C PHE A 82 5.78 -16.56 7.30
N PHE A 83 6.91 -17.12 6.92
CA PHE A 83 7.85 -17.74 7.86
C PHE A 83 7.10 -18.65 8.86
N ASN A 84 7.37 -18.50 10.15
CA ASN A 84 6.71 -19.24 11.24
C ASN A 84 5.47 -18.54 11.80
N LYS A 85 4.98 -17.50 11.12
CA LYS A 85 3.87 -16.67 11.59
C LYS A 85 2.66 -16.85 10.71
N THR A 86 1.47 -16.59 11.29
CA THR A 86 0.21 -16.52 10.57
C THR A 86 -0.52 -15.25 10.94
N ILE A 87 -1.28 -14.71 9.99
CA ILE A 87 -2.16 -13.57 10.21
C ILE A 87 -3.52 -13.84 9.58
N ASP A 88 -4.59 -13.49 10.31
CA ASP A 88 -5.95 -13.70 9.86
C ASP A 88 -6.39 -12.66 8.85
N VAL A 89 -7.23 -13.06 7.91
CA VAL A 89 -7.92 -12.19 6.96
C VAL A 89 -9.31 -11.83 7.50
N ASN A 90 -9.73 -10.59 7.33
CA ASN A 90 -11.08 -10.18 7.64
C ASN A 90 -12.05 -10.57 6.52
N LEU A 91 -12.55 -11.80 6.57
CA LEU A 91 -13.46 -12.34 5.55
C LEU A 91 -14.78 -11.56 5.46
N ASN A 92 -15.26 -10.93 6.54
CA ASN A 92 -16.47 -10.11 6.48
C ASN A 92 -16.30 -8.93 5.50
N ILE A 93 -15.15 -8.25 5.56
CA ILE A 93 -14.84 -7.14 4.65
C ILE A 93 -14.55 -7.68 3.24
N ILE A 94 -13.80 -8.77 3.12
CA ILE A 94 -13.55 -9.43 1.82
C ILE A 94 -14.87 -9.79 1.13
N ASN A 95 -15.84 -10.38 1.83
CA ASN A 95 -17.15 -10.73 1.27
C ASN A 95 -17.95 -9.51 0.83
N LEU A 96 -17.80 -8.35 1.49
CA LEU A 96 -18.41 -7.11 1.01
C LEU A 96 -17.78 -6.64 -0.29
N ILE A 97 -16.45 -6.73 -0.43
CA ILE A 97 -15.74 -6.36 -1.67
C ILE A 97 -16.12 -7.30 -2.82
N LYS A 98 -16.33 -8.59 -2.57
CA LYS A 98 -16.75 -9.57 -3.58
C LYS A 98 -18.07 -9.23 -4.26
N ASN A 99 -18.93 -8.48 -3.62
CA ASN A 99 -20.22 -8.09 -4.20
C ASN A 99 -20.10 -7.05 -5.33
N PHE A 100 -18.91 -6.48 -5.55
CA PHE A 100 -18.68 -5.60 -6.70
C PHE A 100 -18.42 -6.41 -7.97
N GLU A 101 -19.10 -6.03 -9.06
CA GLU A 101 -18.98 -6.66 -10.38
C GLU A 101 -17.53 -6.68 -10.93
N PHE A 102 -16.73 -5.68 -10.54
CA PHE A 102 -15.35 -5.52 -11.00
C PHE A 102 -14.31 -6.19 -10.06
N THR A 103 -14.76 -7.13 -9.24
CA THR A 103 -13.86 -7.88 -8.34
C THR A 103 -13.47 -9.21 -8.96
N ASN A 104 -12.19 -9.56 -8.86
CA ASN A 104 -11.64 -10.86 -9.22
C ASN A 104 -11.21 -11.61 -7.95
N THR A 105 -11.58 -12.88 -7.87
CA THR A 105 -11.27 -13.76 -6.73
C THR A 105 -10.29 -14.88 -7.08
N GLU A 106 -9.64 -14.80 -8.24
CA GLU A 106 -8.60 -15.76 -8.60
C GLU A 106 -7.38 -15.63 -7.71
N ASP A 107 -7.07 -16.70 -7.00
CA ASP A 107 -5.97 -16.73 -6.02
C ASP A 107 -4.60 -16.51 -6.65
N LYS A 108 -4.41 -16.88 -7.93
CA LYS A 108 -3.12 -16.80 -8.64
C LYS A 108 -2.44 -15.41 -8.53
N ILE A 109 -3.20 -14.33 -8.69
CA ILE A 109 -2.65 -12.97 -8.60
C ILE A 109 -2.23 -12.65 -7.17
N ILE A 110 -3.05 -13.04 -6.21
CA ILE A 110 -2.77 -12.83 -4.79
C ILE A 110 -1.60 -13.70 -4.32
N GLU A 111 -1.55 -14.94 -4.78
CA GLU A 111 -0.49 -15.88 -4.43
C GLU A 111 0.88 -15.46 -4.95
N ASN A 112 0.92 -14.77 -6.08
CA ASN A 112 2.15 -14.28 -6.69
C ASN A 112 2.61 -12.91 -6.16
N ASP A 113 1.83 -12.24 -5.30
CA ASP A 113 2.22 -10.94 -4.75
C ASP A 113 3.10 -11.08 -3.50
N HIS A 114 4.39 -10.89 -3.67
CA HIS A 114 5.36 -10.88 -2.57
C HIS A 114 5.39 -9.56 -1.79
N LYS A 115 4.89 -8.45 -2.35
CA LYS A 115 4.96 -7.12 -1.74
C LYS A 115 4.13 -7.03 -0.47
N ILE A 116 2.92 -7.60 -0.51
CA ILE A 116 2.05 -7.67 0.68
C ILE A 116 2.72 -8.50 1.77
N GLU A 117 3.34 -9.62 1.41
CA GLU A 117 3.96 -10.53 2.35
C GLU A 117 5.11 -9.88 3.14
N ILE A 118 5.92 -9.04 2.49
CA ILE A 118 6.97 -8.26 3.15
C ILE A 118 6.39 -7.41 4.28
N VAL A 119 5.29 -6.71 4.02
CA VAL A 119 4.63 -5.84 5.00
C VAL A 119 4.05 -6.63 6.17
N LEU A 120 3.55 -7.84 5.92
CA LEU A 120 2.96 -8.68 6.97
C LEU A 120 3.94 -9.03 8.08
N ASN A 121 5.21 -9.19 7.75
CA ASN A 121 6.24 -9.46 8.74
C ASN A 121 6.30 -8.35 9.81
N PHE A 122 6.23 -7.10 9.38
CA PHE A 122 6.24 -5.94 10.29
C PHE A 122 4.94 -5.80 11.08
N ILE A 123 3.80 -6.01 10.43
CA ILE A 123 2.50 -5.91 11.09
C ILE A 123 2.38 -6.93 12.22
N LYS A 124 2.80 -8.17 11.99
CA LYS A 124 2.69 -9.25 12.97
C LYS A 124 3.56 -9.04 14.20
N ASP A 125 4.71 -8.42 14.05
CA ASP A 125 5.59 -8.10 15.18
C ASP A 125 5.07 -6.92 16.01
N ILE A 126 4.24 -6.07 15.40
CA ILE A 126 3.65 -4.93 16.06
C ILE A 126 2.46 -5.35 16.95
N THR A 127 1.62 -6.31 16.52
CA THR A 127 0.42 -6.70 17.27
C THR A 127 -0.08 -8.10 16.92
N GLN A 128 -0.70 -8.78 17.90
CA GLN A 128 -1.16 -10.17 17.76
C GLN A 128 -2.59 -10.30 17.24
N ASN A 129 -3.44 -9.26 17.35
CA ASN A 129 -4.90 -9.35 17.15
C ASN A 129 -5.40 -8.60 15.91
N ILE A 130 -4.54 -8.28 14.97
CA ILE A 130 -4.91 -7.61 13.72
C ILE A 130 -5.37 -8.64 12.69
N LYS A 131 -6.42 -8.25 11.94
CA LYS A 131 -6.81 -8.90 10.69
C LYS A 131 -6.40 -8.03 9.51
N ILE A 132 -5.96 -8.67 8.44
CA ILE A 132 -5.60 -7.99 7.20
C ILE A 132 -6.72 -8.04 6.18
N ILE A 133 -6.72 -7.05 5.28
CA ILE A 133 -7.55 -7.02 4.08
C ILE A 133 -6.61 -6.76 2.90
N PRO A 134 -6.03 -7.82 2.30
CA PRO A 134 -5.14 -7.70 1.16
C PRO A 134 -5.94 -7.41 -0.11
N ILE A 135 -5.54 -6.36 -0.85
CA ILE A 135 -6.22 -5.89 -2.06
C ILE A 135 -5.16 -5.59 -3.11
N ILE A 136 -5.24 -6.22 -4.27
CA ILE A 136 -4.35 -5.94 -5.39
C ILE A 136 -5.13 -5.23 -6.48
N LEU A 137 -4.79 -3.98 -6.74
CA LEU A 137 -5.45 -3.14 -7.71
C LEU A 137 -4.90 -3.42 -9.12
N GLY A 138 -5.77 -3.79 -10.05
CA GLY A 138 -5.46 -3.83 -11.47
C GLY A 138 -5.49 -2.43 -12.10
N LYS A 139 -5.52 -2.34 -13.43
CA LYS A 139 -5.68 -1.08 -14.16
C LYS A 139 -7.17 -0.67 -14.16
N LEU A 140 -7.63 -0.06 -13.07
CA LEU A 140 -9.05 0.25 -12.88
C LEU A 140 -9.52 1.41 -13.75
N LYS A 141 -10.77 1.33 -14.24
CA LYS A 141 -11.45 2.44 -14.86
C LYS A 141 -11.85 3.50 -13.82
N ASN A 142 -12.01 4.74 -14.24
CA ASN A 142 -12.35 5.85 -13.34
C ASN A 142 -13.68 5.63 -12.59
N GLN A 143 -14.68 5.03 -13.27
CA GLN A 143 -15.95 4.69 -12.63
C GLN A 143 -15.74 3.66 -11.50
N THR A 144 -15.04 2.56 -11.78
CA THR A 144 -14.70 1.53 -10.78
C THR A 144 -14.00 2.13 -9.56
N LEU A 145 -13.03 3.03 -9.80
CA LEU A 145 -12.33 3.74 -8.72
C LEU A 145 -13.28 4.61 -7.90
N ARG A 146 -14.24 5.29 -8.53
CA ARG A 146 -15.23 6.10 -7.81
C ARG A 146 -16.12 5.25 -6.91
N GLU A 147 -16.65 4.16 -7.44
CA GLU A 147 -17.50 3.22 -6.69
C GLU A 147 -16.73 2.60 -5.53
N PHE A 148 -15.50 2.19 -5.78
CA PHE A 148 -14.63 1.62 -4.73
C PHE A 148 -14.27 2.65 -3.64
N CYS A 149 -14.00 3.90 -4.00
CA CYS A 149 -13.79 4.97 -3.02
C CYS A 149 -15.07 5.23 -2.18
N THR A 150 -16.25 5.17 -2.79
CA THR A 150 -17.53 5.29 -2.06
C THR A 150 -17.67 4.16 -1.02
N PHE A 151 -17.30 2.94 -1.38
CA PHE A 151 -17.26 1.81 -0.44
C PHE A 151 -16.24 2.01 0.69
N LEU A 152 -15.05 2.50 0.38
CA LEU A 152 -13.98 2.69 1.37
C LEU A 152 -14.27 3.84 2.36
N ASN A 153 -15.01 4.86 1.93
CA ASN A 153 -15.23 6.08 2.71
C ASN A 153 -15.73 5.83 4.14
N PRO A 154 -16.80 5.03 4.38
CA PRO A 154 -17.24 4.73 5.75
C PRO A 154 -16.25 3.87 6.54
N LEU A 155 -15.33 3.18 5.89
CA LEU A 155 -14.31 2.36 6.55
C LEU A 155 -13.14 3.22 7.04
N ILE A 156 -12.84 4.31 6.34
CA ILE A 156 -11.77 5.24 6.71
C ILE A 156 -12.10 5.97 8.01
N THR A 157 -13.35 6.29 8.26
CA THR A 157 -13.75 7.00 9.48
C THR A 157 -13.61 6.15 10.75
N LYS A 158 -13.57 4.82 10.63
CA LYS A 158 -13.43 3.91 11.79
C LYS A 158 -12.01 3.96 12.34
N GLU A 159 -11.86 4.31 13.63
CA GLU A 159 -10.54 4.39 14.28
C GLU A 159 -9.76 3.07 14.27
N GLU A 160 -10.46 1.95 14.28
CA GLU A 160 -9.88 0.61 14.29
C GLU A 160 -9.27 0.16 12.95
N ASN A 161 -9.46 0.94 11.88
CA ASN A 161 -8.95 0.63 10.56
C ASN A 161 -7.70 1.47 10.23
N SER A 162 -6.72 0.84 9.61
CA SER A 162 -5.50 1.45 9.10
C SER A 162 -5.30 1.05 7.65
N PHE A 163 -4.63 1.90 6.86
CA PHE A 163 -4.49 1.72 5.43
C PHE A 163 -3.01 1.83 5.03
N ILE A 164 -2.51 0.84 4.30
CA ILE A 164 -1.14 0.80 3.78
C ILE A 164 -1.21 0.66 2.27
N PHE A 165 -0.58 1.58 1.57
CA PHE A 165 -0.48 1.60 0.12
C PHE A 165 0.96 1.30 -0.29
N LEU A 166 1.16 0.22 -1.05
CA LEU A 166 2.47 -0.21 -1.54
C LEU A 166 2.66 0.33 -2.95
N SER A 167 3.53 1.31 -3.09
CA SER A 167 3.83 1.92 -4.38
C SER A 167 5.12 2.72 -4.34
N HIS A 168 5.94 2.62 -5.37
CA HIS A 168 6.96 3.64 -5.60
C HIS A 168 6.27 4.96 -5.97
N PHE A 169 6.76 6.06 -5.40
CA PHE A 169 6.19 7.37 -5.62
C PHE A 169 6.38 7.81 -7.08
N ILE A 170 7.58 7.59 -7.62
CA ILE A 170 7.87 7.71 -9.04
C ILE A 170 8.49 6.40 -9.52
N SER A 171 7.92 5.82 -10.56
CA SER A 171 8.44 4.65 -11.25
C SER A 171 9.62 5.03 -12.15
N HIS A 172 10.30 4.02 -12.65
CA HIS A 172 11.53 4.09 -13.44
C HIS A 172 11.56 5.22 -14.47
N SER A 173 12.62 6.04 -14.41
CA SER A 173 12.94 7.09 -15.37
C SER A 173 14.43 7.01 -15.71
N THR A 174 14.76 7.17 -16.97
CA THR A 174 16.16 7.15 -17.47
C THR A 174 16.98 8.37 -17.07
N HIS A 175 16.35 9.40 -16.50
CA HIS A 175 17.02 10.65 -16.13
C HIS A 175 16.65 11.10 -14.73
N LEU A 176 17.66 11.29 -13.88
CA LEU A 176 17.49 11.73 -12.49
C LEU A 176 16.70 13.05 -12.38
N ASN A 177 17.08 14.07 -13.13
CA ASN A 177 16.40 15.37 -13.08
C ASN A 177 14.92 15.27 -13.47
N LYS A 178 14.58 14.39 -14.41
CA LYS A 178 13.21 14.12 -14.79
C LYS A 178 12.44 13.44 -13.65
N SER A 179 13.04 12.47 -12.97
CA SER A 179 12.42 11.81 -11.81
C SER A 179 12.12 12.81 -10.70
N ILE A 180 13.05 13.71 -10.40
CA ILE A 180 12.86 14.78 -9.41
C ILE A 180 11.72 15.71 -9.83
N GLN A 181 11.67 16.14 -11.08
CA GLN A 181 10.59 16.99 -11.59
C GLN A 181 9.23 16.31 -11.50
N LEU A 182 9.13 15.01 -11.89
CA LEU A 182 7.90 14.22 -11.77
C LEU A 182 7.45 14.10 -10.32
N SER A 183 8.36 13.90 -9.39
CA SER A 183 8.09 13.85 -7.96
C SER A 183 7.55 15.17 -7.42
N THR A 184 8.20 16.28 -7.75
CA THR A 184 7.77 17.63 -7.37
C THR A 184 6.35 17.90 -7.87
N THR A 185 6.09 17.64 -9.16
CA THR A 185 4.76 17.80 -9.75
C THR A 185 3.69 16.97 -9.03
N LEU A 186 3.99 15.70 -8.69
CA LEU A 186 3.03 14.85 -7.99
C LEU A 186 2.76 15.35 -6.57
N LYS A 187 3.77 15.84 -5.85
CA LYS A 187 3.60 16.46 -4.52
C LYS A 187 2.72 17.70 -4.58
N GLU A 188 2.94 18.58 -5.55
CA GLU A 188 2.13 19.78 -5.77
C GLU A 188 0.67 19.41 -6.04
N LEU A 189 0.43 18.43 -6.91
CA LEU A 189 -0.91 17.95 -7.21
C LEU A 189 -1.61 17.37 -5.98
N LEU A 190 -0.93 16.53 -5.20
CA LEU A 190 -1.50 15.96 -3.98
C LEU A 190 -1.77 17.03 -2.92
N SER A 191 -0.96 18.08 -2.87
CA SER A 191 -1.10 19.20 -1.93
C SER A 191 -2.14 20.23 -2.37
N THR A 192 -2.67 20.13 -3.60
CA THR A 192 -3.65 21.08 -4.13
C THR A 192 -5.04 20.76 -3.58
N PRO A 193 -5.66 21.67 -2.81
CA PRO A 193 -7.00 21.44 -2.28
C PRO A 193 -8.04 21.25 -3.40
N ASN A 194 -8.97 20.31 -3.21
CA ASN A 194 -10.10 20.07 -4.11
C ASN A 194 -9.72 19.74 -5.57
N LEU A 195 -8.51 19.23 -5.81
CA LEU A 195 -8.10 18.80 -7.13
C LEU A 195 -9.03 17.67 -7.62
N ASN A 196 -9.50 17.77 -8.86
CA ASN A 196 -10.25 16.68 -9.45
C ASN A 196 -9.34 15.48 -9.76
N SER A 197 -9.75 14.28 -9.37
CA SER A 197 -8.99 13.06 -9.66
C SER A 197 -8.82 12.78 -11.17
N SER A 198 -9.68 13.35 -12.04
CA SER A 198 -9.45 13.32 -13.49
C SER A 198 -8.16 14.05 -13.88
N THR A 199 -7.81 15.12 -13.17
CA THR A 199 -6.57 15.85 -13.41
C THR A 199 -5.33 14.98 -13.13
N LEU A 200 -5.34 14.17 -12.07
CA LEU A 200 -4.26 13.19 -11.81
C LEU A 200 -4.12 12.19 -12.96
N LEU A 201 -5.23 11.70 -13.51
CA LEU A 201 -5.20 10.81 -14.68
C LEU A 201 -4.70 11.50 -15.94
N GLU A 202 -5.09 12.75 -16.19
CA GLU A 202 -4.62 13.55 -17.32
C GLU A 202 -3.10 13.75 -17.23
N TYR A 203 -2.57 14.12 -16.05
CA TYR A 203 -1.13 14.27 -15.84
C TYR A 203 -0.38 12.95 -16.00
N TYR A 204 -0.95 11.85 -15.51
CA TYR A 204 -0.40 10.52 -15.67
C TYR A 204 -0.36 10.10 -17.15
N ASN A 205 -1.46 10.26 -17.88
CA ASN A 205 -1.56 9.94 -19.31
C ASN A 205 -0.62 10.81 -20.16
N ALA A 206 -0.45 12.08 -19.77
CA ALA A 206 0.50 13.00 -20.41
C ALA A 206 1.97 12.77 -19.97
N ARG A 207 2.23 11.75 -19.13
CA ARG A 207 3.55 11.45 -18.56
C ARG A 207 4.20 12.62 -17.79
N LYS A 208 3.37 13.50 -17.21
CA LYS A 208 3.79 14.60 -16.34
C LYS A 208 3.96 14.20 -14.89
N ILE A 209 3.38 13.05 -14.50
CA ILE A 209 3.63 12.30 -13.27
C ILE A 209 3.73 10.82 -13.66
N PHE A 210 4.43 10.03 -12.88
CA PHE A 210 4.60 8.61 -13.19
C PHE A 210 4.69 7.74 -11.92
N PRO A 211 3.69 7.79 -11.02
CA PRO A 211 3.64 6.88 -9.89
C PRO A 211 3.48 5.44 -10.39
N GLU A 212 4.03 4.51 -9.66
CA GLU A 212 3.91 3.10 -10.02
C GLU A 212 2.44 2.64 -9.95
N ASN A 213 1.71 3.09 -8.92
CA ASN A 213 0.29 2.76 -8.71
C ASN A 213 -0.57 4.02 -8.73
N ILE A 214 -0.98 4.45 -9.92
CA ILE A 214 -1.86 5.62 -10.08
C ILE A 214 -3.22 5.43 -9.38
N ASN A 215 -3.75 4.20 -9.32
CA ASN A 215 -5.02 3.93 -8.65
C ASN A 215 -4.91 4.18 -7.14
N ALA A 216 -3.81 3.75 -6.51
CA ALA A 216 -3.55 4.04 -5.10
C ALA A 216 -3.47 5.56 -4.86
N ILE A 217 -2.76 6.29 -5.71
CA ILE A 217 -2.65 7.76 -5.62
C ILE A 217 -4.04 8.42 -5.73
N ILE A 218 -4.89 7.96 -6.65
CA ILE A 218 -6.25 8.48 -6.80
C ILE A 218 -7.11 8.15 -5.57
N ILE A 219 -7.04 6.94 -5.04
CA ILE A 219 -7.74 6.55 -3.81
C ILE A 219 -7.31 7.42 -2.65
N ILE A 220 -5.99 7.57 -2.47
CA ILE A 220 -5.41 8.41 -1.42
C ILE A 220 -5.92 9.86 -1.54
N HIS A 221 -5.80 10.45 -2.71
CA HIS A 221 -6.23 11.83 -2.94
C HIS A 221 -7.74 12.05 -2.74
N LYS A 222 -8.57 11.05 -3.08
CA LYS A 222 -10.04 11.16 -2.92
C LYS A 222 -10.52 11.04 -1.49
N LEU A 223 -9.82 10.24 -0.69
CA LEU A 223 -10.31 9.79 0.61
C LEU A 223 -9.61 10.49 1.77
N PHE A 224 -8.48 11.13 1.52
CA PHE A 224 -7.67 11.76 2.54
C PHE A 224 -7.30 13.19 2.13
N HIS A 225 -7.05 14.05 3.12
CA HIS A 225 -6.91 15.48 2.87
C HIS A 225 -5.60 16.10 3.37
N LYS A 226 -4.82 15.35 4.13
CA LYS A 226 -3.56 15.85 4.70
C LYS A 226 -2.43 14.86 4.43
N PHE A 227 -1.33 15.36 3.90
CA PHE A 227 -0.18 14.59 3.48
C PHE A 227 1.08 15.12 4.15
N GLU A 228 1.83 14.24 4.81
CA GLU A 228 3.16 14.52 5.36
C GLU A 228 4.16 13.69 4.57
N PHE A 229 4.96 14.35 3.73
CA PHE A 229 5.99 13.71 2.91
C PHE A 229 7.24 13.45 3.75
N ILE A 230 7.71 12.21 3.77
CA ILE A 230 8.80 11.78 4.64
C ILE A 230 9.86 11.04 3.83
N ASN A 231 11.12 11.46 4.03
CA ASN A 231 12.32 10.74 3.56
C ASN A 231 12.31 10.37 2.08
N GLN A 232 12.53 11.36 1.23
CA GLN A 232 12.78 11.09 -0.19
C GLN A 232 14.11 10.36 -0.37
N GLN A 233 14.08 9.21 -1.06
CA GLN A 233 15.27 8.46 -1.48
C GLN A 233 15.23 8.25 -2.99
N ILE A 234 16.40 8.27 -3.61
CA ILE A 234 16.58 8.01 -5.03
C ILE A 234 17.27 6.66 -5.16
N ILE A 235 16.61 5.74 -5.84
CA ILE A 235 17.21 4.45 -6.22
C ILE A 235 17.66 4.51 -7.65
N ASN A 236 18.90 4.13 -7.90
CA ASN A 236 19.46 3.96 -9.24
C ASN A 236 19.70 2.47 -9.48
N ASN A 237 18.97 1.90 -10.43
CA ASN A 237 19.15 0.53 -10.90
C ASN A 237 19.43 0.58 -12.40
N ASP A 238 20.65 0.23 -12.82
CA ASP A 238 21.05 0.08 -14.24
C ASP A 238 20.62 1.26 -15.13
N ASN A 239 20.90 2.50 -14.69
CA ASN A 239 20.53 3.76 -15.34
C ASN A 239 19.02 4.11 -15.33
N GLU A 240 18.23 3.42 -14.53
CA GLU A 240 16.86 3.80 -14.23
C GLU A 240 16.72 4.35 -12.80
N TYR A 241 16.10 5.52 -12.68
CA TYR A 241 15.91 6.20 -11.41
C TYR A 241 14.46 6.05 -10.95
N SER A 242 14.30 5.55 -9.74
CA SER A 242 13.01 5.56 -9.03
C SER A 242 13.08 6.47 -7.81
N ILE A 243 12.01 7.18 -7.53
CA ILE A 243 11.91 7.97 -6.31
C ILE A 243 11.00 7.24 -5.34
N ILE A 244 11.57 6.96 -4.19
CA ILE A 244 10.86 6.47 -3.03
C ILE A 244 10.52 7.66 -2.15
N GLU A 245 9.26 7.83 -1.86
CA GLU A 245 8.78 8.77 -0.89
C GLU A 245 7.72 8.13 -0.03
N ASN A 246 7.91 8.17 1.28
CA ASN A 246 6.92 7.72 2.22
C ASN A 246 5.99 8.88 2.55
N ILE A 247 4.70 8.63 2.56
CA ILE A 247 3.69 9.64 2.88
C ILE A 247 2.83 9.14 4.03
N LEU A 248 2.83 9.89 5.14
CA LEU A 248 1.86 9.73 6.20
C LEU A 248 0.61 10.55 5.87
N ILE A 249 -0.57 9.98 6.11
CA ILE A 249 -1.82 10.45 5.53
C ILE A 249 -2.91 10.50 6.62
N ASN A 250 -3.64 11.64 6.67
CA ASN A 250 -4.80 11.88 7.53
C ASN A 250 -6.04 12.30 6.75
#